data_25b011b381a59e4fe1ede51b81f54752
#
_entry.id   25b011b381a59e4fe1ede51b81f54752
#
_cell.length_a   1.000
_cell.length_b   1.000
_cell.length_c   1.000
_cell.angle_alpha   90.00
_cell.angle_beta   90.00
_cell.angle_gamma   90.00
#
_symmetry.space_group_name_H-M   'P 1'
#
loop_
_entity.id
_entity.type
_entity.pdbx_description
1 polymer ?
#
loop_
_entity_poly.entity_id
_entity_poly.type
_entity_poly.pdbx_seq_one_letter_code
_entity_poly.pdbx_strand_id
1 'polypeptide(L)'
;MLHKIDFYIIKKFLGTFFYAIALIISISIVFDVSENIDDFMSKDVPTNAIIFDYYLNFIPYFANLFSGLFTFIAVIYFTSKMAYNTEIIAILSSGVSFNRLMRPYMTGAAVIVIFSYVLGNYVIPPANKKKVEFRNTYIGSQKAGSEYHIHRQIEPGVFVYMSSFNATNDVGYKFTIEKFEDKKLISKLTSEYVKWDREKKKWVIYAYAIRTIDGXXRRLSGSRKYC
;
A
#
# COMPACT_ATOMS: atom_id res chain seq x y z
N MET A 1 4.10 15.94 -35.91
CA MET A 1 2.72 15.61 -36.30
C MET A 1 2.48 14.10 -36.17
N LEU A 2 1.46 13.68 -35.43
CA LEU A 2 1.07 12.28 -35.36
C LEU A 2 0.28 11.90 -36.62
N HIS A 3 0.75 10.88 -37.31
CA HIS A 3 0.07 10.36 -38.50
C HIS A 3 -1.12 9.47 -38.07
N LYS A 4 -2.05 9.23 -38.96
CA LYS A 4 -3.22 8.36 -38.73
C LYS A 4 -2.79 6.97 -38.22
N ILE A 5 -1.66 6.47 -38.71
CA ILE A 5 -1.09 5.17 -38.28
C ILE A 5 -0.67 5.21 -36.79
N ASP A 6 -0.04 6.31 -36.35
CA ASP A 6 0.38 6.45 -34.93
C ASP A 6 -0.82 6.39 -34.01
N PHE A 7 -1.88 7.14 -34.32
CA PHE A 7 -3.10 7.17 -33.56
C PHE A 7 -3.77 5.77 -33.50
N TYR A 8 -3.78 5.06 -34.61
CA TYR A 8 -4.31 3.71 -34.71
C TYR A 8 -3.57 2.75 -33.77
N ILE A 9 -2.23 2.77 -33.80
CA ILE A 9 -1.40 1.91 -32.94
C ILE A 9 -1.60 2.26 -31.46
N ILE A 10 -1.58 3.56 -31.11
CA ILE A 10 -1.80 4.03 -29.73
C ILE A 10 -3.18 3.58 -29.23
N LYS A 11 -4.22 3.76 -30.05
CA LYS A 11 -5.61 3.36 -29.70
C LYS A 11 -5.69 1.86 -29.47
N LYS A 12 -5.08 1.04 -30.32
CA LYS A 12 -5.05 -0.43 -30.15
C LYS A 12 -4.32 -0.82 -28.85
N PHE A 13 -3.15 -0.24 -28.62
CA PHE A 13 -2.34 -0.51 -27.43
C PHE A 13 -3.10 -0.15 -26.14
N LEU A 14 -3.56 1.10 -26.04
CA LEU A 14 -4.26 1.59 -24.85
C LEU A 14 -5.59 0.83 -24.65
N GLY A 15 -6.30 0.54 -25.75
CA GLY A 15 -7.53 -0.25 -25.70
C GLY A 15 -7.29 -1.64 -25.11
N THR A 16 -6.23 -2.33 -25.57
CA THR A 16 -5.85 -3.64 -25.05
C THR A 16 -5.47 -3.54 -23.58
N PHE A 17 -4.70 -2.53 -23.19
CA PHE A 17 -4.27 -2.29 -21.81
C PHE A 17 -5.48 -2.08 -20.90
N PHE A 18 -6.37 -1.14 -21.22
CA PHE A 18 -7.53 -0.83 -20.38
C PHE A 18 -8.51 -2.01 -20.31
N TYR A 19 -8.69 -2.75 -21.40
CA TYR A 19 -9.50 -3.96 -21.41
C TYR A 19 -8.92 -5.02 -20.45
N ALA A 20 -7.62 -5.26 -20.52
CA ALA A 20 -6.95 -6.25 -19.66
C ALA A 20 -7.00 -5.85 -18.17
N ILE A 21 -6.79 -4.55 -17.88
CA ILE A 21 -6.91 -4.02 -16.49
C ILE A 21 -8.35 -4.17 -15.99
N ALA A 22 -9.35 -3.83 -16.80
CA ALA A 22 -10.77 -3.96 -16.41
C ALA A 22 -11.11 -5.43 -16.10
N LEU A 23 -10.58 -6.36 -16.90
CA LEU A 23 -10.82 -7.79 -16.71
C LEU A 23 -10.23 -8.27 -15.36
N ILE A 24 -8.98 -7.95 -15.06
CA ILE A 24 -8.34 -8.37 -13.80
C ILE A 24 -9.01 -7.70 -12.58
N ILE A 25 -9.43 -6.44 -12.71
CA ILE A 25 -10.16 -5.74 -11.64
C ILE A 25 -11.48 -6.44 -11.36
N SER A 26 -12.22 -6.84 -12.42
CA SER A 26 -13.49 -7.56 -12.26
C SER A 26 -13.29 -8.88 -11.52
N ILE A 27 -12.26 -9.63 -11.89
CA ILE A 27 -11.89 -10.89 -11.21
C ILE A 27 -11.51 -10.60 -9.74
N SER A 28 -10.68 -9.58 -9.51
CA SER A 28 -10.24 -9.21 -8.15
C SER A 28 -11.41 -8.82 -7.25
N ILE A 29 -12.41 -8.11 -7.78
CA ILE A 29 -13.62 -7.74 -7.03
C ILE A 29 -14.40 -8.99 -6.65
N VAL A 30 -14.58 -9.94 -7.59
CA VAL A 30 -15.32 -11.20 -7.31
C VAL A 30 -14.62 -11.99 -6.18
N PHE A 31 -13.29 -12.10 -6.22
CA PHE A 31 -12.54 -12.77 -5.17
C PHE A 31 -12.66 -12.05 -3.83
N ASP A 32 -12.51 -10.73 -3.83
CA ASP A 32 -12.60 -9.91 -2.60
C ASP A 32 -14.01 -9.98 -1.98
N VAL A 33 -15.06 -9.95 -2.82
CA VAL A 33 -16.46 -10.14 -2.35
C VAL A 33 -16.58 -11.51 -1.69
N SER A 34 -16.10 -12.57 -2.35
CA SER A 34 -16.18 -13.94 -1.83
C SER A 34 -15.46 -14.09 -0.49
N GLU A 35 -14.33 -13.39 -0.31
CA GLU A 35 -13.55 -13.43 0.94
C GLU A 35 -14.22 -12.64 2.08
N ASN A 36 -14.90 -11.56 1.78
CA ASN A 36 -15.47 -10.64 2.79
C ASN A 36 -16.98 -10.74 2.93
N ILE A 37 -17.66 -11.68 2.23
CA ILE A 37 -19.13 -11.80 2.19
C ILE A 37 -19.74 -11.97 3.60
N ASP A 38 -19.11 -12.81 4.43
CA ASP A 38 -19.57 -13.07 5.80
C ASP A 38 -19.50 -11.82 6.68
N ASP A 39 -18.44 -11.02 6.53
CA ASP A 39 -18.30 -9.76 7.25
C ASP A 39 -19.33 -8.73 6.80
N PHE A 40 -19.61 -8.64 5.50
CA PHE A 40 -20.61 -7.70 4.95
C PHE A 40 -22.02 -8.05 5.41
N MET A 41 -22.36 -9.35 5.47
CA MET A 41 -23.70 -9.82 5.87
C MET A 41 -23.91 -9.81 7.38
N SER A 42 -22.91 -10.24 8.17
CA SER A 42 -23.04 -10.36 9.62
C SER A 42 -23.17 -9.00 10.33
N LYS A 43 -22.75 -7.92 9.68
CA LYS A 43 -22.72 -6.56 10.26
C LYS A 43 -23.72 -5.60 9.60
N ASP A 44 -24.62 -6.14 8.77
CA ASP A 44 -25.66 -5.36 8.05
C ASP A 44 -25.07 -4.11 7.35
N VAL A 45 -23.94 -4.27 6.63
CA VAL A 45 -23.26 -3.16 5.97
C VAL A 45 -24.14 -2.65 4.81
N PRO A 46 -24.40 -1.32 4.74
CA PRO A 46 -25.21 -0.79 3.62
C PRO A 46 -24.53 -1.04 2.27
N THR A 47 -25.27 -1.55 1.30
CA THR A 47 -24.76 -1.87 -0.05
C THR A 47 -24.11 -0.65 -0.73
N ASN A 48 -24.68 0.55 -0.51
CA ASN A 48 -24.10 1.78 -1.06
C ASN A 48 -22.69 2.04 -0.51
N ALA A 49 -22.46 1.79 0.78
CA ALA A 49 -21.13 1.95 1.39
C ALA A 49 -20.12 0.93 0.83
N ILE A 50 -20.59 -0.32 0.57
CA ILE A 50 -19.75 -1.35 -0.05
C ILE A 50 -19.27 -0.89 -1.44
N ILE A 51 -20.19 -0.35 -2.26
CA ILE A 51 -19.88 0.05 -3.64
C ILE A 51 -19.01 1.31 -3.67
N PHE A 52 -19.40 2.38 -2.97
CA PHE A 52 -18.80 3.72 -3.11
C PHE A 52 -17.62 3.96 -2.15
N ASP A 53 -17.68 3.44 -0.93
CA ASP A 53 -16.61 3.67 0.05
C ASP A 53 -15.56 2.55 0.04
N TYR A 54 -15.94 1.34 -0.38
CA TYR A 54 -14.99 0.22 -0.45
C TYR A 54 -14.52 -0.05 -1.88
N TYR A 55 -15.40 -0.52 -2.80
CA TYR A 55 -14.96 -0.96 -4.14
C TYR A 55 -14.48 0.18 -5.04
N LEU A 56 -15.15 1.33 -5.04
CA LEU A 56 -14.69 2.46 -5.85
C LEU A 56 -13.28 2.93 -5.43
N ASN A 57 -12.94 2.76 -4.15
CA ASN A 57 -11.62 3.10 -3.62
C ASN A 57 -10.59 1.95 -3.70
N PHE A 58 -11.04 0.73 -3.95
CA PHE A 58 -10.22 -0.45 -4.20
C PHE A 58 -9.62 -0.42 -5.62
N ILE A 59 -10.42 -0.04 -6.62
CA ILE A 59 -10.10 -0.09 -8.04
C ILE A 59 -8.78 0.63 -8.39
N PRO A 60 -8.55 1.91 -8.00
CA PRO A 60 -7.32 2.61 -8.39
C PRO A 60 -6.04 1.94 -7.91
N TYR A 61 -6.07 1.36 -6.72
CA TYR A 61 -4.92 0.65 -6.15
C TYR A 61 -4.56 -0.57 -7.02
N PHE A 62 -5.55 -1.40 -7.35
CA PHE A 62 -5.32 -2.62 -8.15
C PHE A 62 -4.95 -2.28 -9.60
N ALA A 63 -5.57 -1.26 -10.19
CA ALA A 63 -5.21 -0.77 -11.51
C ALA A 63 -3.74 -0.37 -11.58
N ASN A 64 -3.27 0.37 -10.57
CA ASN A 64 -1.88 0.81 -10.50
C ASN A 64 -0.90 -0.35 -10.22
N LEU A 65 -1.26 -1.23 -9.29
CA LEU A 65 -0.46 -2.39 -8.90
C LEU A 65 -0.12 -3.28 -10.11
N PHE A 66 -1.12 -3.52 -10.95
CA PHE A 66 -0.98 -4.41 -12.11
C PHE A 66 -0.59 -3.68 -13.40
N SER A 67 -0.47 -2.33 -13.39
CA SER A 67 -0.24 -1.53 -14.60
C SER A 67 1.02 -1.96 -15.38
N GLY A 68 2.13 -2.20 -14.70
CA GLY A 68 3.39 -2.61 -15.34
C GLY A 68 3.27 -3.97 -16.04
N LEU A 69 2.70 -4.95 -15.36
CA LEU A 69 2.50 -6.30 -15.89
C LEU A 69 1.58 -6.26 -17.12
N PHE A 70 0.44 -5.55 -17.00
CA PHE A 70 -0.53 -5.49 -18.10
C PHE A 70 -0.06 -4.61 -19.26
N THR A 71 0.82 -3.64 -19.03
CA THR A 71 1.50 -2.93 -20.12
C THR A 71 2.32 -3.90 -20.97
N PHE A 72 3.10 -4.75 -20.31
CA PHE A 72 3.92 -5.77 -20.98
C PHE A 72 3.04 -6.75 -21.78
N ILE A 73 2.01 -7.29 -21.15
CA ILE A 73 1.06 -8.23 -21.79
C ILE A 73 0.36 -7.55 -22.99
N ALA A 74 -0.09 -6.30 -22.82
CA ALA A 74 -0.77 -5.56 -23.88
C ALA A 74 0.13 -5.33 -25.09
N VAL A 75 1.40 -4.96 -24.86
CA VAL A 75 2.36 -4.77 -25.96
C VAL A 75 2.54 -6.08 -26.74
N ILE A 76 2.78 -7.19 -26.06
CA ILE A 76 2.96 -8.50 -26.71
C ILE A 76 1.70 -8.88 -27.48
N TYR A 77 0.54 -8.82 -26.83
CA TYR A 77 -0.73 -9.26 -27.41
C TYR A 77 -1.10 -8.45 -28.66
N PHE A 78 -1.12 -7.10 -28.56
CA PHE A 78 -1.55 -6.31 -29.71
C PHE A 78 -0.53 -6.34 -30.85
N THR A 79 0.79 -6.42 -30.55
CA THR A 79 1.85 -6.55 -31.56
C THR A 79 1.72 -7.89 -32.29
N SER A 80 1.55 -8.98 -31.54
CA SER A 80 1.34 -10.32 -32.14
C SER A 80 0.10 -10.33 -33.04
N LYS A 81 -0.99 -9.69 -32.58
CA LYS A 81 -2.23 -9.59 -33.37
C LYS A 81 -2.03 -8.77 -34.66
N MET A 82 -1.28 -7.66 -34.59
CA MET A 82 -0.94 -6.86 -35.78
C MET A 82 -0.02 -7.62 -36.73
N ALA A 83 0.91 -8.40 -36.20
CA ALA A 83 1.83 -9.23 -37.02
C ALA A 83 1.02 -10.36 -37.71
N TYR A 84 0.16 -11.04 -36.97
CA TYR A 84 -0.74 -12.09 -37.50
C TYR A 84 -1.63 -11.57 -38.64
N ASN A 85 -2.16 -10.36 -38.48
CA ASN A 85 -2.96 -9.69 -39.54
C ASN A 85 -2.14 -9.08 -40.65
N THR A 86 -0.82 -9.33 -40.70
CA THR A 86 0.13 -8.76 -41.68
C THR A 86 0.22 -7.22 -41.69
N GLU A 87 -0.37 -6.56 -40.67
CA GLU A 87 -0.40 -5.08 -40.57
C GLU A 87 1.02 -4.48 -40.45
N ILE A 88 1.89 -5.13 -39.63
CA ILE A 88 3.28 -4.69 -39.44
C ILE A 88 4.06 -4.80 -40.77
N ILE A 89 3.88 -5.91 -41.47
CA ILE A 89 4.55 -6.14 -42.78
C ILE A 89 4.10 -5.06 -43.79
N ALA A 90 2.78 -4.80 -43.85
CA ALA A 90 2.22 -3.78 -44.74
C ALA A 90 2.79 -2.37 -44.46
N ILE A 91 2.92 -2.02 -43.16
CA ILE A 91 3.49 -0.73 -42.72
C ILE A 91 4.97 -0.62 -43.13
N LEU A 92 5.75 -1.67 -42.85
CA LEU A 92 7.19 -1.66 -43.16
C LEU A 92 7.46 -1.67 -44.67
N SER A 93 6.68 -2.44 -45.46
CA SER A 93 6.82 -2.49 -46.92
C SER A 93 6.36 -1.20 -47.59
N SER A 94 5.60 -0.34 -46.94
CA SER A 94 5.27 1.00 -47.44
C SER A 94 6.41 2.02 -47.24
N GLY A 95 7.59 1.57 -46.74
CA GLY A 95 8.77 2.41 -46.54
C GLY A 95 8.90 3.06 -45.16
N VAL A 96 8.02 2.74 -44.25
CA VAL A 96 8.11 3.23 -42.86
C VAL A 96 9.24 2.49 -42.12
N SER A 97 10.22 3.23 -41.60
CA SER A 97 11.32 2.61 -40.83
C SER A 97 10.85 2.03 -39.51
N PHE A 98 11.55 1.03 -39.01
CA PHE A 98 11.28 0.38 -37.74
C PHE A 98 11.27 1.40 -36.57
N ASN A 99 12.26 2.31 -36.55
CA ASN A 99 12.34 3.36 -35.51
C ASN A 99 11.10 4.28 -35.53
N ARG A 100 10.56 4.53 -36.74
CA ARG A 100 9.34 5.33 -36.89
C ARG A 100 8.11 4.56 -36.34
N LEU A 101 8.09 3.24 -36.56
CA LEU A 101 7.04 2.35 -36.03
C LEU A 101 7.07 2.28 -34.50
N MET A 102 8.24 2.41 -33.86
CA MET A 102 8.36 2.36 -32.37
C MET A 102 7.83 3.62 -31.67
N ARG A 103 7.72 4.76 -32.35
CA ARG A 103 7.26 6.03 -31.76
C ARG A 103 5.87 5.91 -31.08
N PRO A 104 4.83 5.39 -31.78
CA PRO A 104 3.52 5.24 -31.12
C PRO A 104 3.53 4.28 -29.92
N TYR A 105 4.41 3.27 -29.88
CA TYR A 105 4.58 2.40 -28.71
C TYR A 105 5.12 3.21 -27.53
N MET A 106 6.15 4.02 -27.75
CA MET A 106 6.74 4.86 -26.70
C MET A 106 5.76 5.92 -26.19
N THR A 107 4.98 6.52 -27.11
CA THR A 107 3.95 7.51 -26.70
C THR A 107 2.82 6.85 -25.90
N GLY A 108 2.37 5.66 -26.32
CA GLY A 108 1.36 4.89 -25.57
C GLY A 108 1.86 4.51 -24.19
N ALA A 109 3.12 4.04 -24.10
CA ALA A 109 3.74 3.70 -22.80
C ALA A 109 3.87 4.95 -21.92
N ALA A 110 4.27 6.11 -22.47
CA ALA A 110 4.36 7.37 -21.74
C ALA A 110 2.99 7.78 -21.16
N VAL A 111 1.90 7.59 -21.91
CA VAL A 111 0.53 7.85 -21.43
C VAL A 111 0.21 6.97 -20.20
N ILE A 112 0.55 5.68 -20.27
CA ILE A 112 0.33 4.74 -19.15
C ILE A 112 1.16 5.15 -17.92
N VAL A 113 2.44 5.54 -18.11
CA VAL A 113 3.31 5.99 -17.01
C VAL A 113 2.74 7.24 -16.35
N ILE A 114 2.29 8.24 -17.11
CA ILE A 114 1.66 9.45 -16.58
C ILE A 114 0.38 9.10 -15.80
N PHE A 115 -0.45 8.24 -16.38
CA PHE A 115 -1.70 7.76 -15.74
C PHE A 115 -1.38 7.07 -14.40
N SER A 116 -0.42 6.14 -14.39
CA SER A 116 0.02 5.40 -13.20
C SER A 116 0.59 6.35 -12.13
N TYR A 117 1.37 7.35 -12.55
CA TYR A 117 1.93 8.38 -11.65
C TYR A 117 0.82 9.20 -10.98
N VAL A 118 -0.18 9.64 -11.76
CA VAL A 118 -1.34 10.41 -11.23
C VAL A 118 -2.15 9.54 -10.26
N LEU A 119 -2.43 8.28 -10.62
CA LEU A 119 -3.12 7.35 -9.74
C LEU A 119 -2.34 7.18 -8.42
N GLY A 120 -1.04 6.91 -8.50
CA GLY A 120 -0.20 6.61 -7.34
C GLY A 120 -0.08 7.76 -6.35
N ASN A 121 0.03 9.00 -6.85
CA ASN A 121 0.31 10.14 -5.99
C ASN A 121 -0.93 10.93 -5.56
N TYR A 122 -1.98 10.96 -6.38
CA TYR A 122 -3.15 11.83 -6.13
C TYR A 122 -4.43 11.05 -5.83
N VAL A 123 -4.64 9.90 -6.46
CA VAL A 123 -5.90 9.15 -6.33
C VAL A 123 -5.82 8.09 -5.24
N ILE A 124 -4.75 7.31 -5.21
CA ILE A 124 -4.61 6.17 -4.27
C ILE A 124 -4.54 6.61 -2.80
N PRO A 125 -3.82 7.68 -2.41
CA PRO A 125 -3.75 8.04 -0.98
C PRO A 125 -5.12 8.38 -0.36
N PRO A 126 -5.95 9.28 -0.94
CA PRO A 126 -7.29 9.52 -0.37
C PRO A 126 -8.23 8.30 -0.49
N ALA A 127 -8.13 7.53 -1.59
CA ALA A 127 -8.91 6.31 -1.77
C ALA A 127 -8.60 5.29 -0.67
N ASN A 128 -7.33 5.06 -0.39
CA ASN A 128 -6.88 4.14 0.66
C ASN A 128 -7.36 4.58 2.06
N LYS A 129 -7.33 5.89 2.33
CA LYS A 129 -7.86 6.43 3.59
C LYS A 129 -9.33 6.05 3.77
N LYS A 130 -10.18 6.28 2.77
CA LYS A 130 -11.61 5.94 2.81
C LYS A 130 -11.83 4.43 2.98
N LYS A 131 -11.07 3.60 2.25
CA LYS A 131 -11.14 2.15 2.36
C LYS A 131 -10.80 1.67 3.78
N VAL A 132 -9.76 2.24 4.41
CA VAL A 132 -9.37 1.92 5.79
C VAL A 132 -10.45 2.38 6.79
N GLU A 133 -11.01 3.56 6.60
CA GLU A 133 -12.13 4.07 7.42
C GLU A 133 -13.34 3.15 7.35
N PHE A 134 -13.74 2.74 6.13
CA PHE A 134 -14.81 1.77 5.91
C PHE A 134 -14.53 0.46 6.66
N ARG A 135 -13.32 -0.09 6.49
CA ARG A 135 -12.91 -1.34 7.14
C ARG A 135 -12.97 -1.25 8.66
N ASN A 136 -12.51 -0.13 9.22
CA ASN A 136 -12.54 0.09 10.68
C ASN A 136 -13.97 0.27 11.22
N THR A 137 -14.86 0.87 10.42
CA THR A 137 -16.25 1.14 10.82
C THR A 137 -17.11 -0.13 10.74
N TYR A 138 -17.02 -0.86 9.64
CA TYR A 138 -17.95 -1.94 9.33
C TYR A 138 -17.37 -3.35 9.51
N ILE A 139 -16.14 -3.58 9.08
CA ILE A 139 -15.57 -4.93 9.13
C ILE A 139 -15.00 -5.23 10.52
N GLY A 140 -14.65 -4.16 11.26
CA GLY A 140 -14.08 -4.30 12.60
C GLY A 140 -12.65 -4.81 12.56
N SER A 141 -11.84 -4.22 13.36
CA SER A 141 -10.43 -4.55 13.38
C SER A 141 -10.16 -5.86 14.13
N GLN A 142 -10.39 -7.01 13.52
CA GLN A 142 -9.73 -8.21 14.05
C GLN A 142 -8.20 -8.10 13.92
N LYS A 143 -7.72 -7.23 13.01
CA LYS A 143 -6.28 -6.96 12.84
C LYS A 143 -5.87 -5.52 13.18
N ALA A 144 -6.81 -4.56 13.32
CA ALA A 144 -6.49 -3.20 13.75
C ALA A 144 -6.30 -3.07 15.27
N GLY A 145 -6.57 -4.15 16.00
CA GLY A 145 -6.28 -4.23 17.43
C GLY A 145 -4.82 -4.53 17.77
N SER A 146 -4.02 -4.97 16.80
CA SER A 146 -2.63 -5.36 17.09
C SER A 146 -1.68 -4.86 16.00
N GLU A 147 -1.01 -3.76 16.29
CA GLU A 147 0.16 -3.35 15.49
C GLU A 147 1.38 -4.15 15.95
N TYR A 148 2.17 -4.63 15.00
CA TYR A 148 3.39 -5.40 15.27
C TYR A 148 4.63 -4.63 14.84
N HIS A 149 5.71 -4.81 15.60
CA HIS A 149 7.03 -4.21 15.32
C HIS A 149 6.97 -2.69 15.12
N ILE A 150 6.34 -2.00 16.09
CA ILE A 150 6.21 -0.54 16.07
C ILE A 150 7.55 0.08 16.41
N HIS A 151 8.13 0.85 15.49
CA HIS A 151 9.33 1.66 15.71
C HIS A 151 8.96 3.12 15.51
N ARG A 152 9.13 3.94 16.54
CA ARG A 152 8.85 5.39 16.42
C ARG A 152 9.92 6.20 17.13
N GLN A 153 10.32 7.28 16.50
CA GLN A 153 11.12 8.32 17.16
C GLN A 153 10.13 9.31 17.82
N ILE A 154 10.22 9.47 19.15
CA ILE A 154 9.33 10.36 19.90
C ILE A 154 9.98 11.73 20.15
N GLU A 155 11.30 11.78 20.24
CA GLU A 155 12.10 12.99 20.37
C GLU A 155 13.43 12.79 19.62
N PRO A 156 14.15 13.87 19.26
CA PRO A 156 15.45 13.69 18.64
C PRO A 156 16.37 12.79 19.50
N GLY A 157 16.81 11.68 18.91
CA GLY A 157 17.65 10.70 19.60
C GLY A 157 16.91 9.73 20.52
N VAL A 158 15.57 9.82 20.68
CA VAL A 158 14.80 8.90 21.53
C VAL A 158 13.87 8.05 20.67
N PHE A 159 14.11 6.75 20.68
CA PHE A 159 13.36 5.76 19.88
C PHE A 159 12.57 4.84 20.81
N VAL A 160 11.32 4.57 20.41
CA VAL A 160 10.44 3.62 21.07
C VAL A 160 10.22 2.41 20.17
N TYR A 161 10.29 1.25 20.75
CA TYR A 161 9.96 -0.01 20.09
C TYR A 161 8.92 -0.77 20.91
N MET A 162 7.94 -1.34 20.23
CA MET A 162 7.01 -2.34 20.78
C MET A 162 6.91 -3.52 19.82
N SER A 163 7.02 -4.74 20.34
CA SER A 163 6.85 -5.94 19.52
C SER A 163 5.41 -6.09 19.02
N SER A 164 4.44 -5.77 19.87
CA SER A 164 3.02 -5.73 19.49
C SER A 164 2.27 -4.76 20.41
N PHE A 165 1.24 -4.14 19.85
CA PHE A 165 0.31 -3.29 20.59
C PHE A 165 -1.10 -3.77 20.36
N ASN A 166 -1.83 -4.03 21.44
CA ASN A 166 -3.24 -4.42 21.39
C ASN A 166 -4.10 -3.20 21.75
N ALA A 167 -4.76 -2.64 20.75
CA ALA A 167 -5.59 -1.45 20.92
C ALA A 167 -6.90 -1.72 21.70
N THR A 168 -7.35 -2.97 21.77
CA THR A 168 -8.56 -3.32 22.53
C THR A 168 -8.34 -3.17 24.04
N ASN A 169 -7.16 -3.58 24.51
CA ASN A 169 -6.80 -3.56 25.93
C ASN A 169 -5.85 -2.43 26.30
N ASP A 170 -5.44 -1.61 25.32
CA ASP A 170 -4.46 -0.54 25.47
C ASP A 170 -3.10 -1.04 26.04
N VAL A 171 -2.64 -2.21 25.56
CA VAL A 171 -1.42 -2.86 26.09
C VAL A 171 -0.39 -3.06 24.98
N GLY A 172 0.82 -2.59 25.23
CA GLY A 172 2.00 -2.83 24.37
C GLY A 172 2.94 -3.84 25.01
N TYR A 173 3.39 -4.83 24.24
CA TYR A 173 4.27 -5.90 24.70
C TYR A 173 5.70 -5.72 24.21
N LYS A 174 6.67 -6.17 25.02
CA LYS A 174 8.12 -6.04 24.76
C LYS A 174 8.50 -4.60 24.43
N PHE A 175 8.14 -3.70 25.32
CA PHE A 175 8.35 -2.27 25.15
C PHE A 175 9.82 -1.92 25.42
N THR A 176 10.39 -1.07 24.57
CA THR A 176 11.77 -0.60 24.73
C THR A 176 11.82 0.90 24.41
N ILE A 177 12.53 1.66 25.24
CA ILE A 177 12.94 3.04 24.93
C ILE A 177 14.46 3.05 24.82
N GLU A 178 14.98 3.57 23.73
CA GLU A 178 16.41 3.71 23.48
C GLU A 178 16.74 5.20 23.30
N LYS A 179 17.72 5.67 24.06
CA LYS A 179 18.22 7.05 23.95
C LYS A 179 19.61 7.03 23.36
N PHE A 180 19.78 7.77 22.26
CA PHE A 180 21.06 7.94 21.55
C PHE A 180 21.54 9.38 21.67
N GLU A 181 22.84 9.58 21.80
CA GLU A 181 23.53 10.86 21.71
C GLU A 181 24.76 10.65 20.84
N ASP A 182 24.99 11.50 19.86
CA ASP A 182 26.06 11.36 18.87
C ASP A 182 26.17 9.94 18.27
N LYS A 183 25.01 9.34 17.91
CA LYS A 183 24.88 7.98 17.33
C LYS A 183 25.33 6.85 18.29
N LYS A 184 25.59 7.16 19.56
CA LYS A 184 25.92 6.16 20.59
C LYS A 184 24.69 5.94 21.48
N LEU A 185 24.41 4.68 21.81
CA LEU A 185 23.34 4.33 22.74
C LEU A 185 23.78 4.68 24.16
N ILE A 186 23.06 5.59 24.82
CA ILE A 186 23.37 6.04 26.19
C ILE A 186 22.54 5.27 27.21
N SER A 187 21.26 5.10 26.95
CA SER A 187 20.41 4.34 27.87
C SER A 187 19.37 3.53 27.11
N LYS A 188 19.03 2.39 27.70
CA LYS A 188 18.01 1.49 27.18
C LYS A 188 17.09 1.06 28.33
N LEU A 189 15.81 1.37 28.21
CA LEU A 189 14.75 0.86 29.07
C LEU A 189 14.07 -0.31 28.33
N THR A 190 13.95 -1.43 28.97
CA THR A 190 13.19 -2.58 28.48
C THR A 190 12.09 -2.94 29.47
N SER A 191 10.93 -3.37 28.96
CA SER A 191 9.80 -3.77 29.76
C SER A 191 9.04 -4.89 29.08
N GLU A 192 8.47 -5.78 29.87
CA GLU A 192 7.63 -6.87 29.34
C GLU A 192 6.36 -6.32 28.71
N TYR A 193 5.72 -5.36 29.36
CA TYR A 193 4.54 -4.70 28.80
C TYR A 193 4.34 -3.30 29.37
N VAL A 194 3.60 -2.49 28.59
CA VAL A 194 3.13 -1.16 28.99
C VAL A 194 1.63 -1.10 28.79
N LYS A 195 0.96 -0.35 29.63
CA LYS A 195 -0.51 -0.18 29.56
C LYS A 195 -0.84 1.31 29.61
N TRP A 196 -1.77 1.75 28.76
CA TRP A 196 -2.28 3.12 28.80
C TRP A 196 -3.29 3.25 29.94
N ASP A 197 -3.03 4.16 30.84
CA ASP A 197 -3.96 4.49 31.96
C ASP A 197 -4.85 5.66 31.46
N ARG A 198 -6.12 5.36 31.20
CA ARG A 198 -7.08 6.33 30.66
C ARG A 198 -7.43 7.45 31.65
N GLU A 199 -7.41 7.14 32.96
CA GLU A 199 -7.72 8.13 34.00
C GLU A 199 -6.60 9.16 34.14
N LYS A 200 -5.36 8.68 34.13
CA LYS A 200 -4.18 9.53 34.30
C LYS A 200 -3.61 10.08 32.99
N LYS A 201 -4.12 9.57 31.83
CA LYS A 201 -3.62 9.91 30.49
C LYS A 201 -2.11 9.71 30.37
N LYS A 202 -1.60 8.59 30.91
CA LYS A 202 -0.17 8.26 30.93
C LYS A 202 0.07 6.78 30.65
N TRP A 203 1.24 6.48 30.12
CA TRP A 203 1.69 5.10 30.00
C TRP A 203 2.24 4.61 31.32
N VAL A 204 1.82 3.42 31.71
CA VAL A 204 2.34 2.72 32.91
C VAL A 204 3.21 1.59 32.39
N ILE A 205 4.47 1.61 32.80
CA ILE A 205 5.47 0.62 32.41
C ILE A 205 5.57 -0.42 33.54
N TYR A 206 5.45 -1.70 33.18
CA TYR A 206 5.49 -2.81 34.15
C TYR A 206 6.72 -3.69 33.90
N ALA A 207 7.28 -4.23 34.98
CA ALA A 207 8.41 -5.16 34.92
C ALA A 207 9.55 -4.60 34.04
N TYR A 208 10.08 -3.43 34.42
CA TYR A 208 11.06 -2.73 33.61
C TYR A 208 12.50 -2.87 34.14
N ALA A 209 13.46 -2.78 33.23
CA ALA A 209 14.88 -2.66 33.55
C ALA A 209 15.48 -1.51 32.75
N ILE A 210 16.25 -0.68 33.40
CA ILE A 210 16.98 0.42 32.76
C ILE A 210 18.47 0.08 32.80
N ARG A 211 19.13 0.14 31.64
CA ARG A 211 20.58 0.00 31.50
C ARG A 211 21.13 1.32 30.96
N THR A 212 22.05 1.91 31.72
CA THR A 212 22.79 3.09 31.26
C THR A 212 24.18 2.63 30.83
N ILE A 213 24.72 3.18 29.75
CA ILE A 213 25.99 2.71 29.15
C ILE A 213 27.17 3.65 29.46
N ASP A 214 27.07 4.41 30.54
CA ASP A 214 28.18 5.25 31.04
C ASP A 214 29.02 4.49 32.07
N GLY A 215 29.81 3.54 31.57
CA GLY A 215 30.80 2.86 32.42
C GLY A 215 30.27 1.93 33.51
N UNK A 216 29.00 1.82 33.82
CA UNK A 216 28.55 0.99 34.72
C UNK A 216 27.27 0.54 34.38
N UNK A 217 27.18 -0.10 34.17
CA UNK A 217 26.12 -0.55 33.94
C UNK A 217 25.27 -0.45 34.96
N ARG A 218 24.84 0.41 35.25
CA ARG A 218 23.78 0.54 36.28
C ARG A 218 22.47 -0.04 35.77
N ARG A 219 22.07 -1.11 36.36
CA ARG A 219 20.79 -1.80 36.08
C ARG A 219 19.83 -1.44 37.20
N LEU A 220 18.86 -0.57 36.88
CA LEU A 220 17.74 -0.29 37.78
C LEU A 220 16.54 -1.13 37.29
N SER A 221 15.93 -1.90 38.17
CA SER A 221 14.73 -2.68 37.87
C SER A 221 13.61 -2.31 38.84
N GLY A 222 12.38 -2.32 38.34
CA GLY A 222 11.23 -1.99 39.16
C GLY A 222 9.95 -2.65 38.64
N SER A 223 8.98 -2.72 39.54
CA SER A 223 7.70 -3.35 39.22
C SER A 223 6.75 -2.42 38.45
N ARG A 224 6.87 -1.10 38.60
CA ARG A 224 5.95 -0.12 38.00
C ARG A 224 6.58 1.27 37.86
N LYS A 225 6.36 1.93 36.72
CA LYS A 225 6.78 3.31 36.48
C LYS A 225 5.78 4.02 35.56
N TYR A 226 5.55 5.31 35.77
CA TYR A 226 4.72 6.14 34.91
C TYR A 226 5.59 6.91 33.91
N CYS A 227 5.08 7.07 32.68
CA CYS A 227 5.74 7.79 31.61
C CYS A 227 4.78 8.79 30.95
#